data_90059c32aeaa8093de81863f6a8eb1cb
#
_entry.id   90059c32aeaa8093de81863f6a8eb1cb
#
_cell.length_a   1.000
_cell.length_b   1.000
_cell.length_c   1.000
_cell.angle_alpha   90.00
_cell.angle_beta   90.00
_cell.angle_gamma   90.00
#
_symmetry.space_group_name_H-M   'P 1'
#
loop_
_entity.id
_entity.type
_entity.pdbx_description
1 polymer ?
#
loop_
_entity_poly.entity_id
_entity_poly.type
_entity_poly.pdbx_seq_one_letter_code
_entity_poly.pdbx_strand_id
1 'polypeptide(L)'
;MQLPNLAYRFYERRLAKSLPADKLPHHIGVMVDGNRRWAKLAGTPTVAGHQAGADKILEFLDWCEELNIKVVTLYMLSTDNLNREPGELRDLLEVIGSTLDRLGETNRVKVQQVGARDLLPAELAQKLAALEASTAHRTGVHVNVAIGYG
;
A
#
# COMPACT_ATOMS: atom_id res chain seq x y z
N MET A 1 -1.14 25.82 13.91
CA MET A 1 -0.07 26.56 13.18
C MET A 1 0.88 25.53 12.57
N GLN A 2 0.75 25.27 11.26
CA GLN A 2 1.44 24.18 10.56
C GLN A 2 2.53 24.72 9.63
N LEU A 3 3.47 25.48 10.18
CA LEU A 3 4.66 25.96 9.47
C LEU A 3 5.69 24.85 9.10
N PRO A 4 5.80 23.72 9.84
CA PRO A 4 6.73 22.64 9.46
C PRO A 4 6.41 21.99 8.11
N ASN A 5 5.14 21.93 7.73
CA ASN A 5 4.70 21.21 6.53
C ASN A 5 5.08 21.92 5.21
N LEU A 6 5.07 23.24 5.16
CA LEU A 6 5.35 23.98 3.94
C LEU A 6 6.85 23.98 3.59
N ALA A 7 7.70 24.18 4.58
CA ALA A 7 9.15 24.12 4.43
C ALA A 7 9.62 22.71 4.07
N TYR A 8 9.00 21.68 4.66
CA TYR A 8 9.29 20.28 4.39
C TYR A 8 8.90 19.91 2.95
N ARG A 9 7.72 20.30 2.48
CA ARG A 9 7.26 20.09 1.10
C ARG A 9 8.14 20.82 0.08
N PHE A 10 8.63 22.01 0.42
CA PHE A 10 9.58 22.71 -0.44
C PHE A 10 10.92 21.96 -0.54
N TYR A 11 11.42 21.46 0.59
CA TYR A 11 12.62 20.65 0.65
C TYR A 11 12.47 19.35 -0.16
N GLU A 12 11.36 18.62 0.00
CA GLU A 12 11.06 17.39 -0.74
C GLU A 12 11.05 17.64 -2.26
N ARG A 13 10.38 18.69 -2.70
CA ARG A 13 10.35 19.07 -4.14
C ARG A 13 11.72 19.42 -4.68
N ARG A 14 12.53 20.12 -3.90
CA ARG A 14 13.90 20.46 -4.28
C ARG A 14 14.77 19.20 -4.36
N LEU A 15 14.64 18.31 -3.40
CA LEU A 15 15.33 17.03 -3.38
C LEU A 15 14.93 16.17 -4.59
N ALA A 16 13.64 16.03 -4.85
CA ALA A 16 13.14 15.27 -6.01
C ALA A 16 13.71 15.79 -7.34
N LYS A 17 13.80 17.11 -7.51
CA LYS A 17 14.40 17.73 -8.70
C LYS A 17 15.91 17.53 -8.82
N SER A 18 16.60 17.27 -7.71
CA SER A 18 18.06 17.04 -7.69
C SER A 18 18.43 15.59 -7.98
N LEU A 19 17.47 14.66 -7.96
CA LEU A 19 17.72 13.24 -8.21
C LEU A 19 17.87 12.99 -9.72
N PRO A 20 18.98 12.39 -10.16
CA PRO A 20 19.14 12.01 -11.56
C PRO A 20 18.14 10.95 -11.97
N ALA A 21 17.37 11.19 -13.02
CA ALA A 21 16.32 10.29 -13.49
C ALA A 21 16.84 8.88 -13.84
N ASP A 22 18.07 8.81 -14.37
CA ASP A 22 18.74 7.57 -14.74
C ASP A 22 19.22 6.72 -13.54
N LYS A 23 19.21 7.29 -12.35
CA LYS A 23 19.58 6.62 -11.09
C LYS A 23 18.39 6.24 -10.21
N LEU A 24 17.18 6.60 -10.62
CA LEU A 24 15.98 6.21 -9.90
C LEU A 24 15.61 4.74 -10.19
N PRO A 25 15.11 4.00 -9.19
CA PRO A 25 14.64 2.64 -9.43
C PRO A 25 13.39 2.65 -10.32
N HIS A 26 13.23 1.63 -11.14
CA HIS A 26 12.00 1.41 -11.90
C HIS A 26 10.93 0.70 -11.08
N HIS A 27 11.34 -0.09 -10.11
CA HIS A 27 10.48 -0.92 -9.29
C HIS A 27 10.94 -0.88 -7.82
N ILE A 28 10.03 -0.59 -6.91
CA ILE A 28 10.27 -0.59 -5.47
C ILE A 28 9.38 -1.62 -4.80
N GLY A 29 9.99 -2.47 -3.96
CA GLY A 29 9.27 -3.35 -3.05
C GLY A 29 9.16 -2.74 -1.66
N VAL A 30 7.98 -2.76 -1.07
CA VAL A 30 7.72 -2.24 0.29
C VAL A 30 7.06 -3.32 1.12
N MET A 31 7.64 -3.61 2.27
CA MET A 31 6.98 -4.43 3.28
C MET A 31 6.06 -3.56 4.13
N VAL A 32 4.78 -3.88 4.08
CA VAL A 32 3.75 -3.18 4.86
C VAL A 32 3.65 -3.84 6.24
N ASP A 33 4.61 -3.50 7.11
CA ASP A 33 4.73 -4.07 8.45
C ASP A 33 4.75 -2.96 9.52
N GLY A 34 4.43 -3.34 10.76
CA GLY A 34 4.57 -2.46 11.94
C GLY A 34 3.33 -1.62 12.28
N ASN A 35 2.28 -1.59 11.49
CA ASN A 35 1.06 -0.82 11.74
C ASN A 35 0.42 -1.16 13.10
N ARG A 36 0.41 -2.43 13.46
CA ARG A 36 -0.10 -2.92 14.76
C ARG A 36 0.76 -2.42 15.93
N ARG A 37 2.07 -2.43 15.78
CA ARG A 37 3.01 -1.92 16.80
C ARG A 37 2.86 -0.42 16.98
N TRP A 38 2.70 0.31 15.89
CA TRP A 38 2.48 1.75 15.92
C TRP A 38 1.17 2.11 16.63
N ALA A 39 0.05 1.47 16.29
CA ALA A 39 -1.24 1.68 16.94
C ALA A 39 -1.18 1.43 18.46
N LYS A 40 -0.48 0.37 18.86
CA LYS A 40 -0.30 0.01 20.27
C LYS A 40 0.54 1.05 21.04
N LEU A 41 1.60 1.57 20.42
CA LEU A 41 2.46 2.62 21.00
C LEU A 41 1.73 3.98 21.07
N ALA A 42 0.90 4.28 20.09
CA ALA A 42 0.12 5.52 20.04
C ALA A 42 -1.09 5.52 20.97
N GLY A 43 -1.43 4.38 21.60
CA GLY A 43 -2.61 4.24 22.45
C GLY A 43 -3.94 4.48 21.70
N THR A 44 -3.93 4.34 20.38
CA THR A 44 -5.08 4.57 19.51
C THR A 44 -5.80 3.25 19.21
N PRO A 45 -7.11 3.27 18.90
CA PRO A 45 -7.79 2.10 18.39
C PRO A 45 -7.09 1.55 17.15
N THR A 46 -7.11 0.24 16.98
CA THR A 46 -6.47 -0.46 15.83
C THR A 46 -6.90 0.13 14.50
N VAL A 47 -8.17 0.52 14.36
CA VAL A 47 -8.74 1.18 13.16
C VAL A 47 -7.99 2.47 12.78
N ALA A 48 -7.62 3.31 13.75
CA ALA A 48 -6.87 4.54 13.48
C ALA A 48 -5.45 4.25 12.96
N GLY A 49 -4.81 3.18 13.47
CA GLY A 49 -3.52 2.70 12.95
C GLY A 49 -3.61 2.21 11.52
N HIS A 50 -4.72 1.56 11.17
CA HIS A 50 -4.99 1.08 9.81
C HIS A 50 -5.15 2.23 8.81
N GLN A 51 -5.92 3.25 9.18
CA GLN A 51 -6.09 4.44 8.35
C GLN A 51 -4.78 5.18 8.14
N ALA A 52 -4.00 5.38 9.20
CA ALA A 52 -2.70 6.03 9.12
C ALA A 52 -1.71 5.25 8.23
N GLY A 53 -1.73 3.91 8.29
CA GLY A 53 -0.92 3.06 7.43
C GLY A 53 -1.33 3.16 5.96
N ALA A 54 -2.62 3.15 5.67
CA ALA A 54 -3.15 3.32 4.32
C ALA A 54 -2.81 4.70 3.75
N ASP A 55 -2.93 5.76 4.56
CA ASP A 55 -2.56 7.13 4.16
C ASP A 55 -1.08 7.23 3.80
N LYS A 56 -0.21 6.55 4.54
CA LYS A 56 1.23 6.51 4.23
C LYS A 56 1.55 5.74 2.94
N ILE A 57 0.82 4.70 2.63
CA ILE A 57 0.95 3.98 1.36
C ILE A 57 0.56 4.91 0.20
N LEU A 58 -0.54 5.64 0.31
CA LEU A 58 -0.98 6.57 -0.73
C LEU A 58 0.01 7.71 -0.92
N GLU A 59 0.51 8.31 0.16
CA GLU A 59 1.56 9.34 0.12
C GLU A 59 2.83 8.82 -0.58
N PHE A 60 3.24 7.60 -0.26
CA PHE A 60 4.37 6.94 -0.91
C PHE A 60 4.14 6.73 -2.41
N LEU A 61 2.95 6.32 -2.81
CA LEU A 61 2.59 6.17 -4.22
C LEU A 61 2.57 7.51 -4.97
N ASP A 62 2.15 8.59 -4.32
CA ASP A 62 2.24 9.94 -4.88
C ASP A 62 3.69 10.34 -5.14
N TRP A 63 4.61 10.04 -4.23
CA TRP A 63 6.06 10.25 -4.46
C TRP A 63 6.59 9.40 -5.62
N CYS A 64 6.16 8.16 -5.72
CA CYS A 64 6.55 7.30 -6.85
C CYS A 64 6.08 7.88 -8.18
N GLU A 65 4.87 8.40 -8.24
CA GLU A 65 4.33 9.05 -9.44
C GLU A 65 5.12 10.31 -9.81
N GLU A 66 5.40 11.19 -8.82
CA GLU A 66 6.21 12.40 -9.02
C GLU A 66 7.63 12.09 -9.52
N LEU A 67 8.23 11.01 -9.04
CA LEU A 67 9.57 10.55 -9.43
C LEU A 67 9.56 9.66 -10.67
N ASN A 68 8.40 9.43 -11.28
CA ASN A 68 8.25 8.58 -12.46
C ASN A 68 8.67 7.11 -12.21
N ILE A 69 8.52 6.63 -11.00
CA ILE A 69 8.69 5.22 -10.64
C ILE A 69 7.44 4.47 -11.09
N LYS A 70 7.62 3.45 -11.92
CA LYS A 70 6.50 2.82 -12.66
C LYS A 70 5.83 1.68 -11.93
N VAL A 71 6.57 0.95 -11.09
CA VAL A 71 6.09 -0.27 -10.46
C VAL A 71 6.42 -0.26 -8.98
N VAL A 72 5.42 -0.59 -8.17
CA VAL A 72 5.55 -0.78 -6.71
C VAL A 72 4.96 -2.13 -6.35
N THR A 73 5.67 -2.90 -5.54
CA THR A 73 5.14 -4.12 -4.92
C THR A 73 4.95 -3.91 -3.44
N LEU A 74 3.72 -4.05 -2.97
CA LEU A 74 3.35 -3.98 -1.56
C LEU A 74 3.22 -5.40 -1.00
N TYR A 75 4.13 -5.80 -0.12
CA TYR A 75 4.08 -7.11 0.55
C TYR A 75 3.16 -7.01 1.77
N MET A 76 1.94 -7.53 1.65
CA MET A 76 0.87 -7.33 2.64
C MET A 76 0.54 -8.58 3.45
N LEU A 77 0.53 -9.77 2.81
CA LEU A 77 0.15 -11.03 3.46
C LEU A 77 0.93 -12.20 2.86
N SER A 78 1.77 -12.85 3.67
CA SER A 78 2.40 -14.13 3.29
C SER A 78 1.44 -15.30 3.51
N THR A 79 1.73 -16.45 2.90
CA THR A 79 1.00 -17.69 3.18
C THR A 79 1.13 -18.11 4.65
N ASP A 80 2.29 -17.89 5.27
CA ASP A 80 2.50 -18.14 6.70
C ASP A 80 1.59 -17.30 7.59
N ASN A 81 1.26 -16.09 7.18
CA ASN A 81 0.35 -15.23 7.94
C ASN A 81 -1.07 -15.80 8.03
N LEU A 82 -1.48 -16.64 7.07
CA LEU A 82 -2.79 -17.32 7.10
C LEU A 82 -2.92 -18.31 8.27
N ASN A 83 -1.79 -18.74 8.84
CA ASN A 83 -1.74 -19.65 10.00
C ASN A 83 -1.75 -18.91 11.34
N ARG A 84 -1.90 -17.59 11.35
CA ARG A 84 -2.01 -16.80 12.59
C ARG A 84 -3.29 -17.14 13.37
N GLU A 85 -3.29 -16.76 14.64
CA GLU A 85 -4.47 -16.85 15.48
C GLU A 85 -5.66 -16.15 14.80
N PRO A 86 -6.89 -16.74 14.84
CA PRO A 86 -8.04 -16.25 14.04
C PRO A 86 -8.39 -14.78 14.25
N GLY A 87 -8.24 -14.24 15.47
CA GLY A 87 -8.50 -12.83 15.77
C GLY A 87 -7.47 -11.91 15.10
N GLU A 88 -6.19 -12.25 15.19
CA GLU A 88 -5.11 -11.49 14.52
C GLU A 88 -5.25 -11.52 13.00
N LEU A 89 -5.59 -12.66 12.44
CA LEU A 89 -5.79 -12.81 11.00
C LEU A 89 -6.96 -11.95 10.52
N ARG A 90 -8.07 -11.93 11.24
CA ARG A 90 -9.24 -11.11 10.91
C ARG A 90 -8.88 -9.63 10.87
N ASP A 91 -8.18 -9.14 11.90
CA ASP A 91 -7.75 -7.74 11.97
C ASP A 91 -6.82 -7.38 10.81
N LEU A 92 -5.90 -8.28 10.46
CA LEU A 92 -4.99 -8.09 9.34
C LEU A 92 -5.75 -8.05 7.99
N LEU A 93 -6.71 -8.95 7.79
CA LEU A 93 -7.54 -8.98 6.58
C LEU A 93 -8.41 -7.74 6.45
N GLU A 94 -8.91 -7.18 7.54
CA GLU A 94 -9.67 -5.93 7.56
C GLU A 94 -8.78 -4.74 7.12
N VAL A 95 -7.55 -4.66 7.63
CA VAL A 95 -6.55 -3.67 7.20
C VAL A 95 -6.29 -3.77 5.71
N ILE A 96 -6.03 -4.97 5.23
CA ILE A 96 -5.76 -5.23 3.81
C ILE A 96 -6.96 -4.80 2.97
N GLY A 97 -8.17 -5.20 3.35
CA GLY A 97 -9.40 -4.83 2.65
C GLY A 97 -9.58 -3.31 2.56
N SER A 98 -9.39 -2.60 3.67
CA SER A 98 -9.45 -1.13 3.71
C SER A 98 -8.39 -0.48 2.82
N THR A 99 -7.17 -0.99 2.84
CA THR A 99 -6.09 -0.46 1.98
C THR A 99 -6.41 -0.67 0.49
N LEU A 100 -6.93 -1.83 0.13
CA LEU A 100 -7.36 -2.12 -1.25
C LEU A 100 -8.47 -1.18 -1.72
N ASP A 101 -9.45 -0.89 -0.86
CA ASP A 101 -10.51 0.08 -1.17
C ASP A 101 -9.93 1.46 -1.45
N ARG A 102 -9.00 1.91 -0.62
CA ARG A 102 -8.30 3.20 -0.80
C ARG A 102 -7.51 3.26 -2.11
N LEU A 103 -6.83 2.18 -2.49
CA LEU A 103 -6.15 2.08 -3.79
C LEU A 103 -7.14 2.18 -4.95
N GLY A 104 -8.30 1.57 -4.82
CA GLY A 104 -9.38 1.67 -5.81
C GLY A 104 -9.89 3.10 -6.00
N GLU A 105 -10.00 3.87 -4.94
CA GLU A 105 -10.51 5.24 -4.93
C GLU A 105 -9.57 6.26 -5.59
N THR A 106 -8.28 5.99 -5.72
CA THR A 106 -7.28 6.96 -6.22
C THR A 106 -7.45 7.33 -7.70
N ASN A 107 -8.16 6.55 -8.49
CA ASN A 107 -8.33 6.70 -9.95
C ASN A 107 -7.04 6.70 -10.78
N ARG A 108 -5.86 6.49 -10.19
CA ARG A 108 -4.56 6.60 -10.85
C ARG A 108 -3.80 5.30 -10.92
N VAL A 109 -3.79 4.52 -9.83
CA VAL A 109 -3.01 3.29 -9.74
C VAL A 109 -3.72 2.12 -10.41
N LYS A 110 -2.95 1.32 -11.13
CA LYS A 110 -3.36 0.02 -11.65
C LYS A 110 -2.96 -1.04 -10.63
N VAL A 111 -3.91 -1.86 -10.19
CA VAL A 111 -3.66 -2.88 -9.16
C VAL A 111 -3.64 -4.27 -9.78
N GLN A 112 -2.66 -5.07 -9.37
CA GLN A 112 -2.57 -6.48 -9.71
C GLN A 112 -2.20 -7.28 -8.47
N GLN A 113 -2.91 -8.37 -8.20
CA GLN A 113 -2.57 -9.27 -7.11
C GLN A 113 -1.49 -10.27 -7.56
N VAL A 114 -0.53 -10.50 -6.67
CA VAL A 114 0.52 -11.50 -6.82
C VAL A 114 0.47 -12.45 -5.62
N GLY A 115 0.43 -13.74 -5.88
CA GLY A 115 0.37 -14.78 -4.85
C GLY A 115 -0.74 -15.80 -5.10
N ALA A 116 -0.89 -16.76 -4.19
CA ALA A 116 -1.85 -17.85 -4.26
C ALA A 116 -3.26 -17.37 -3.87
N ARG A 117 -4.04 -16.95 -4.85
CA ARG A 117 -5.40 -16.42 -4.65
C ARG A 117 -6.37 -17.49 -4.11
N ASP A 118 -6.17 -18.73 -4.47
CA ASP A 118 -6.97 -19.88 -4.04
C ASP A 118 -6.84 -20.19 -2.55
N LEU A 119 -5.78 -19.72 -1.91
CA LEU A 119 -5.60 -19.84 -0.46
C LEU A 119 -6.28 -18.71 0.36
N LEU A 120 -6.79 -17.68 -0.32
CA LEU A 120 -7.39 -16.54 0.35
C LEU A 120 -8.87 -16.77 0.67
N PRO A 121 -9.42 -16.10 1.70
CA PRO A 121 -10.85 -16.06 1.91
C PRO A 121 -11.59 -15.59 0.65
N ALA A 122 -12.73 -16.22 0.34
CA ALA A 122 -13.48 -15.97 -0.89
C ALA A 122 -13.83 -14.48 -1.08
N GLU A 123 -14.19 -13.78 -0.02
CA GLU A 123 -14.52 -12.36 -0.05
C GLU A 123 -13.32 -11.51 -0.48
N LEU A 124 -12.13 -11.79 0.06
CA LEU A 124 -10.90 -11.09 -0.32
C LEU A 124 -10.51 -11.40 -1.77
N ALA A 125 -10.61 -12.66 -2.18
CA ALA A 125 -10.32 -13.06 -3.56
C ALA A 125 -11.23 -12.36 -4.57
N GLN A 126 -12.52 -12.22 -4.26
CA GLN A 126 -13.49 -11.50 -5.08
C GLN A 126 -13.18 -9.99 -5.13
N LYS A 127 -12.86 -9.38 -3.99
CA LYS A 127 -12.44 -7.97 -3.92
C LYS A 127 -11.22 -7.70 -4.80
N LEU A 128 -10.21 -8.55 -4.73
CA LEU A 128 -9.01 -8.45 -5.55
C LEU A 128 -9.31 -8.56 -7.05
N ALA A 129 -10.12 -9.54 -7.44
CA ALA A 129 -10.52 -9.71 -8.83
C ALA A 129 -11.29 -8.49 -9.37
N ALA A 130 -12.22 -7.94 -8.57
CA ALA A 130 -12.97 -6.75 -8.94
C ALA A 130 -12.06 -5.51 -9.05
N LEU A 131 -11.10 -5.35 -8.14
CA LEU A 131 -10.15 -4.24 -8.14
C LEU A 131 -9.20 -4.31 -9.35
N GLU A 132 -8.68 -5.50 -9.68
CA GLU A 132 -7.88 -5.70 -10.89
C GLU A 132 -8.67 -5.31 -12.16
N ALA A 133 -9.90 -5.78 -12.30
CA ALA A 133 -10.75 -5.48 -13.44
C ALA A 133 -11.06 -3.99 -13.56
N SER A 134 -11.44 -3.35 -12.45
CA SER A 134 -11.82 -1.92 -12.43
C SER A 134 -10.63 -0.96 -12.64
N THR A 135 -9.40 -1.41 -12.36
CA THR A 135 -8.19 -0.59 -12.52
C THR A 135 -7.35 -0.93 -13.74
N ALA A 136 -7.73 -1.95 -14.50
CA ALA A 136 -6.94 -2.46 -15.63
C ALA A 136 -6.61 -1.42 -16.71
N HIS A 137 -7.49 -0.44 -16.92
CA HIS A 137 -7.34 0.64 -17.91
C HIS A 137 -6.46 1.79 -17.42
N ARG A 138 -6.10 1.83 -16.14
CA ARG A 138 -5.33 2.94 -15.55
C ARG A 138 -3.87 2.89 -15.97
N THR A 139 -3.27 4.06 -16.20
CA THR A 139 -1.91 4.22 -16.72
C THR A 139 -0.92 4.79 -15.71
N GLY A 140 -1.34 5.03 -14.48
CA GLY A 140 -0.47 5.49 -13.40
C GLY A 140 0.46 4.39 -12.87
N VAL A 141 0.91 4.52 -11.63
CA VAL A 141 1.79 3.53 -11.01
C VAL A 141 1.13 2.15 -11.01
N HIS A 142 1.86 1.14 -11.47
CA HIS A 142 1.44 -0.26 -11.40
C HIS A 142 1.76 -0.80 -10.01
N VAL A 143 0.74 -1.08 -9.24
CA VAL A 143 0.86 -1.60 -7.87
C VAL A 143 0.57 -3.09 -7.85
N ASN A 144 1.62 -3.87 -7.61
CA ASN A 144 1.47 -5.27 -7.27
C ASN A 144 1.16 -5.39 -5.78
N VAL A 145 0.03 -5.99 -5.44
CA VAL A 145 -0.29 -6.32 -4.05
C VAL A 145 0.04 -7.79 -3.82
N ALA A 146 1.13 -8.04 -3.08
CA ALA A 146 1.58 -9.38 -2.76
C ALA A 146 0.78 -9.90 -1.56
N ILE A 147 -0.24 -10.69 -1.85
CA ILE A 147 -1.19 -11.26 -0.90
C ILE A 147 -1.28 -12.76 -1.17
N GLY A 148 -0.89 -13.57 -0.18
CA GLY A 148 -0.74 -15.00 -0.34
C GLY A 148 0.58 -15.38 -1.03
N TYR A 149 1.64 -14.62 -0.78
CA TYR A 149 2.98 -14.90 -1.31
C TYR A 149 3.77 -15.83 -0.34
N GLY A 150 4.78 -16.52 -0.87
CA GLY A 150 5.68 -17.40 -0.11
C GLY A 150 5.50 -18.86 -0.38
#